data_f6569ef68faa3ba954c6dd9b35da93f4
#
_entry.id   f6569ef68faa3ba954c6dd9b35da93f4
#
_cell.length_a   1.000
_cell.length_b   1.000
_cell.length_c   1.000
_cell.angle_alpha   90.00
_cell.angle_beta   90.00
_cell.angle_gamma   90.00
#
_symmetry.space_group_name_H-M   'P 1'
#
loop_
_entity.id
_entity.type
_entity.pdbx_description
1 polymer ?
#
loop_
_entity_poly.entity_id
_entity_poly.type
_entity_poly.pdbx_seq_one_letter_code
_entity_poly.pdbx_strand_id
1 'polypeptide(L)'
;LKMEFVQVIIAMDKLVDVENTLKNIRTMNKQLRVIILDKWSIDNEDSNVVLVNSNEILSSRLLNYLPNVPVIAQNIGIGEGEIMEVMVPFGSSFVYRHIGVIEQKNWRIVAIYRNRKLVMPSRRRMIQPNDVLVLVGEPAVLRSVYRAIKRELGQFPEPFGSNLYLYIDMNLVNHHTIEEY
;
A
#
# COMPACT_ATOMS: atom_id res chain seq x y z
N LEU A 1 35.62 23.08 -6.69
CA LEU A 1 34.43 22.71 -5.91
C LEU A 1 34.39 21.20 -5.84
N LYS A 2 34.73 20.60 -4.67
CA LYS A 2 34.42 19.19 -4.40
C LYS A 2 32.92 19.12 -4.20
N MET A 3 32.21 18.50 -5.13
CA MET A 3 30.80 18.17 -4.94
C MET A 3 30.73 16.99 -3.94
N GLU A 4 30.15 17.23 -2.77
CA GLU A 4 29.85 16.16 -1.81
C GLU A 4 28.46 15.61 -2.13
N PHE A 5 28.41 14.36 -2.54
CA PHE A 5 27.15 13.65 -2.77
C PHE A 5 26.64 13.12 -1.42
N VAL A 6 25.39 13.41 -1.11
CA VAL A 6 24.71 12.91 0.09
C VAL A 6 24.09 11.53 -0.16
N GLN A 7 23.70 11.27 -1.41
CA GLN A 7 22.99 10.05 -1.80
C GLN A 7 23.17 9.80 -3.30
N VAL A 8 23.12 8.53 -3.68
CA VAL A 8 23.11 8.07 -5.10
C VAL A 8 21.88 7.20 -5.32
N ILE A 9 21.23 7.33 -6.46
CA ILE A 9 20.16 6.46 -6.92
C ILE A 9 20.66 5.71 -8.16
N ILE A 10 20.57 4.37 -8.13
CA ILE A 10 20.92 3.48 -9.22
C ILE A 10 19.61 2.95 -9.82
N ALA A 11 19.35 3.29 -11.08
CA ALA A 11 18.20 2.81 -11.85
C ALA A 11 18.70 2.37 -13.22
N MET A 12 19.05 1.10 -13.35
CA MET A 12 19.64 0.50 -14.57
C MET A 12 18.83 -0.71 -15.00
N ASP A 13 19.02 -1.15 -16.25
CA ASP A 13 18.28 -2.26 -16.83
C ASP A 13 19.01 -3.61 -16.75
N LYS A 14 20.29 -3.61 -16.36
CA LYS A 14 21.09 -4.82 -16.27
C LYS A 14 21.66 -4.97 -14.86
N LEU A 15 21.49 -6.14 -14.27
CA LEU A 15 22.01 -6.46 -12.94
C LEU A 15 23.52 -6.25 -12.85
N VAL A 16 24.27 -6.72 -13.83
CA VAL A 16 25.75 -6.58 -13.88
C VAL A 16 26.18 -5.12 -13.79
N ASP A 17 25.47 -4.21 -14.44
CA ASP A 17 25.78 -2.78 -14.40
C ASP A 17 25.48 -2.18 -13.03
N VAL A 18 24.39 -2.63 -12.37
CA VAL A 18 24.04 -2.24 -10.99
C VAL A 18 25.13 -2.68 -10.01
N GLU A 19 25.55 -3.95 -10.07
CA GLU A 19 26.60 -4.51 -9.19
C GLU A 19 27.93 -3.80 -9.37
N ASN A 20 28.37 -3.59 -10.62
CA ASN A 20 29.60 -2.90 -10.93
C ASN A 20 29.56 -1.44 -10.45
N THR A 21 28.44 -0.76 -10.65
CA THR A 21 28.25 0.62 -10.20
C THR A 21 28.28 0.71 -8.68
N LEU A 22 27.58 -0.18 -7.98
CA LEU A 22 27.61 -0.24 -6.52
C LEU A 22 29.02 -0.48 -6.00
N LYS A 23 29.75 -1.43 -6.59
CA LYS A 23 31.13 -1.73 -6.24
C LYS A 23 32.05 -0.52 -6.42
N ASN A 24 31.90 0.21 -7.51
CA ASN A 24 32.66 1.44 -7.78
C ASN A 24 32.34 2.52 -6.74
N ILE A 25 31.08 2.72 -6.42
CA ILE A 25 30.65 3.68 -5.38
C ILE A 25 31.27 3.30 -4.03
N ARG A 26 31.29 2.03 -3.64
CA ARG A 26 31.86 1.54 -2.36
C ARG A 26 33.38 1.70 -2.31
N THR A 27 34.07 1.66 -3.44
CA THR A 27 35.52 1.97 -3.51
C THR A 27 35.78 3.46 -3.23
N MET A 28 34.87 4.33 -3.64
CA MET A 28 35.02 5.79 -3.46
C MET A 28 34.52 6.25 -2.08
N ASN A 29 33.38 5.74 -1.64
CA ASN A 29 32.80 6.09 -0.34
C ASN A 29 31.95 4.93 0.21
N LYS A 30 32.44 4.29 1.28
CA LYS A 30 31.79 3.14 1.91
C LYS A 30 30.49 3.51 2.67
N GLN A 31 30.34 4.77 3.08
CA GLN A 31 29.21 5.23 3.89
C GLN A 31 28.12 5.96 3.09
N LEU A 32 28.36 6.15 1.78
CA LEU A 32 27.42 6.84 0.94
C LEU A 32 26.10 6.05 0.87
N ARG A 33 24.98 6.74 1.13
CA ARG A 33 23.66 6.13 0.99
C ARG A 33 23.35 5.87 -0.48
N VAL A 34 23.02 4.64 -0.81
CA VAL A 34 22.66 4.21 -2.16
C VAL A 34 21.25 3.67 -2.17
N ILE A 35 20.43 4.13 -3.09
CA ILE A 35 19.10 3.57 -3.36
C ILE A 35 19.19 2.84 -4.70
N ILE A 36 18.78 1.59 -4.75
CA ILE A 36 18.76 0.78 -5.96
C ILE A 36 17.33 0.48 -6.34
N LEU A 37 16.93 0.78 -7.56
CA LEU A 37 15.68 0.29 -8.12
C LEU A 37 15.89 -1.19 -8.48
N ASP A 38 15.42 -2.06 -7.60
CA ASP A 38 15.61 -3.50 -7.71
C ASP A 38 14.49 -4.13 -8.54
N LYS A 39 14.90 -4.86 -9.58
CA LYS A 39 14.03 -5.65 -10.46
C LYS A 39 14.32 -7.16 -10.35
N TRP A 40 15.33 -7.54 -9.58
CA TRP A 40 15.91 -8.89 -9.59
C TRP A 40 15.87 -9.56 -8.22
N SER A 41 15.34 -8.88 -7.19
CA SER A 41 15.35 -9.35 -5.79
C SER A 41 16.78 -9.61 -5.30
N ILE A 42 17.61 -8.56 -5.39
CA ILE A 42 19.01 -8.59 -4.98
C ILE A 42 19.09 -8.84 -3.46
N ASP A 43 19.88 -9.80 -3.07
CA ASP A 43 20.23 -9.97 -1.67
C ASP A 43 21.36 -8.99 -1.29
N ASN A 44 21.16 -8.20 -0.23
CA ASN A 44 22.10 -7.16 0.17
C ASN A 44 22.17 -7.00 1.69
N GLU A 45 23.35 -7.13 2.25
CA GLU A 45 23.63 -6.97 3.69
C GLU A 45 24.15 -5.56 4.06
N ASP A 46 24.37 -4.67 3.08
CA ASP A 46 24.88 -3.33 3.32
C ASP A 46 23.80 -2.40 3.85
N SER A 47 23.90 -1.99 5.11
CA SER A 47 22.92 -1.11 5.79
C SER A 47 22.78 0.28 5.14
N ASN A 48 23.73 0.71 4.31
CA ASN A 48 23.66 1.97 3.57
C ASN A 48 23.07 1.82 2.17
N VAL A 49 22.63 0.61 1.79
CA VAL A 49 21.92 0.34 0.55
C VAL A 49 20.44 0.11 0.86
N VAL A 50 19.59 0.84 0.16
CA VAL A 50 18.13 0.67 0.20
C VAL A 50 17.70 0.05 -1.12
N LEU A 51 17.15 -1.14 -1.08
CA LEU A 51 16.55 -1.79 -2.24
C LEU A 51 15.08 -1.36 -2.35
N VAL A 52 14.69 -0.88 -3.51
CA VAL A 52 13.31 -0.51 -3.83
C VAL A 52 12.80 -1.48 -4.89
N ASN A 53 12.04 -2.46 -4.47
CA ASN A 53 11.49 -3.48 -5.37
C ASN A 53 10.41 -2.85 -6.26
N SER A 54 10.71 -2.74 -7.55
CA SER A 54 9.78 -2.15 -8.52
C SER A 54 8.55 -3.02 -8.76
N ASN A 55 8.69 -4.34 -8.65
CA ASN A 55 7.59 -5.29 -8.86
C ASN A 55 6.59 -5.20 -7.70
N GLU A 56 7.05 -5.12 -6.45
CA GLU A 56 6.18 -4.90 -5.30
C GLU A 56 5.40 -3.59 -5.41
N ILE A 57 6.06 -2.50 -5.83
CA ILE A 57 5.39 -1.22 -6.01
C ILE A 57 4.32 -1.30 -7.10
N LEU A 58 4.62 -1.93 -8.23
CA LEU A 58 3.67 -2.10 -9.33
C LEU A 58 2.51 -3.01 -8.92
N SER A 59 2.81 -4.12 -8.27
CA SER A 59 1.81 -5.06 -7.77
C SER A 59 0.86 -4.40 -6.76
N SER A 60 1.42 -3.71 -5.77
CA SER A 60 0.62 -2.96 -4.79
C SER A 60 -0.27 -1.91 -5.46
N ARG A 61 0.25 -1.23 -6.49
CA ARG A 61 -0.54 -0.26 -7.26
C ARG A 61 -1.66 -0.91 -8.06
N LEU A 62 -1.40 -2.05 -8.70
CA LEU A 62 -2.43 -2.79 -9.43
C LEU A 62 -3.54 -3.30 -8.50
N LEU A 63 -3.16 -3.82 -7.33
CA LEU A 63 -4.12 -4.25 -6.31
C LEU A 63 -5.09 -3.13 -5.90
N ASN A 64 -4.63 -1.88 -5.85
CA ASN A 64 -5.48 -0.74 -5.52
C ASN A 64 -6.60 -0.47 -6.54
N TYR A 65 -6.51 -1.02 -7.75
CA TYR A 65 -7.56 -0.92 -8.76
C TYR A 65 -8.55 -2.08 -8.72
N LEU A 66 -8.25 -3.14 -7.96
CA LEU A 66 -9.17 -4.26 -7.81
C LEU A 66 -10.37 -3.85 -6.94
N PRO A 67 -11.59 -4.27 -7.32
CA PRO A 67 -12.75 -4.07 -6.46
C PRO A 67 -12.56 -4.85 -5.15
N ASN A 68 -13.00 -4.26 -4.05
CA ASN A 68 -12.96 -4.87 -2.71
C ASN A 68 -11.57 -5.06 -2.06
N VAL A 69 -10.51 -4.57 -2.66
CA VAL A 69 -9.18 -4.51 -2.03
C VAL A 69 -8.99 -3.16 -1.33
N PRO A 70 -8.57 -3.13 -0.06
CA PRO A 70 -8.27 -1.87 0.60
C PRO A 70 -7.02 -1.23 0.00
N VAL A 71 -7.07 0.06 -0.23
CA VAL A 71 -5.85 0.83 -0.54
C VAL A 71 -5.10 1.02 0.76
N ILE A 72 -3.87 0.52 0.83
CA ILE A 72 -3.04 0.55 2.03
C ILE A 72 -1.79 1.37 1.76
N ALA A 73 -1.51 2.34 2.62
CA ALA A 73 -0.22 3.01 2.70
C ALA A 73 0.52 2.45 3.92
N GLN A 74 1.60 1.73 3.66
CA GLN A 74 2.42 1.07 4.66
C GLN A 74 3.59 1.94 5.12
N ASN A 75 4.23 1.53 6.22
CA ASN A 75 5.44 2.16 6.77
C ASN A 75 5.27 3.61 7.21
N ILE A 76 4.10 3.93 7.76
CA ILE A 76 3.85 5.21 8.41
C ILE A 76 4.26 5.10 9.88
N GLY A 77 4.83 6.17 10.44
CA GLY A 77 5.23 6.19 11.85
C GLY A 77 6.36 5.20 12.18
N ILE A 78 7.41 5.15 11.36
CA ILE A 78 8.57 4.26 11.54
C ILE A 78 8.20 2.77 11.37
N GLY A 79 7.19 2.47 10.54
CA GLY A 79 6.79 1.10 10.23
C GLY A 79 5.73 0.47 11.14
N GLU A 80 5.25 1.20 12.15
CA GLU A 80 4.24 0.67 13.10
C GLU A 80 2.81 1.05 12.75
N GLY A 81 2.59 2.00 11.83
CA GLY A 81 1.28 2.52 11.44
C GLY A 81 0.92 2.22 9.99
N GLU A 82 -0.36 2.10 9.73
CA GLU A 82 -0.92 2.01 8.39
C GLU A 82 -2.00 3.07 8.19
N ILE A 83 -2.14 3.53 6.95
CA ILE A 83 -3.34 4.22 6.48
C ILE A 83 -4.03 3.31 5.48
N MET A 84 -5.32 3.13 5.65
CA MET A 84 -6.14 2.24 4.83
C MET A 84 -7.36 2.99 4.32
N GLU A 85 -7.68 2.81 3.05
CA GLU A 85 -8.96 3.24 2.49
C GLU A 85 -9.91 2.05 2.39
N VAL A 86 -11.17 2.25 2.80
CA VAL A 86 -12.20 1.24 2.70
C VAL A 86 -13.53 1.86 2.28
N MET A 87 -14.12 1.33 1.23
CA MET A 87 -15.47 1.69 0.83
C MET A 87 -16.49 0.94 1.68
N VAL A 88 -17.48 1.67 2.20
CA VAL A 88 -18.57 1.12 3.03
C VAL A 88 -19.66 0.58 2.10
N PRO A 89 -19.90 -0.75 2.06
CA PRO A 89 -20.98 -1.31 1.26
C PRO A 89 -22.36 -1.00 1.87
N PHE A 90 -23.40 -1.11 1.06
CA PHE A 90 -24.78 -0.82 1.47
C PHE A 90 -25.24 -1.63 2.70
N GLY A 91 -24.86 -2.90 2.76
CA GLY A 91 -25.23 -3.80 3.86
C GLY A 91 -24.34 -3.72 5.09
N SER A 92 -23.36 -2.82 5.11
CA SER A 92 -22.44 -2.70 6.24
C SER A 92 -23.14 -2.27 7.53
N SER A 93 -22.73 -2.88 8.63
CA SER A 93 -23.18 -2.48 9.96
C SER A 93 -22.75 -1.07 10.37
N PHE A 94 -21.85 -0.43 9.61
CA PHE A 94 -21.39 0.94 9.81
C PHE A 94 -22.31 1.99 9.18
N VAL A 95 -23.14 1.58 8.21
CA VAL A 95 -24.06 2.49 7.52
C VAL A 95 -25.06 3.07 8.52
N TYR A 96 -25.32 4.38 8.38
CA TYR A 96 -26.20 5.18 9.23
C TYR A 96 -25.79 5.29 10.70
N ARG A 97 -24.57 4.87 11.05
CA ARG A 97 -24.00 5.14 12.37
C ARG A 97 -23.29 6.48 12.42
N HIS A 98 -23.45 7.17 13.54
CA HIS A 98 -22.64 8.35 13.86
C HIS A 98 -21.22 7.91 14.24
N ILE A 99 -20.20 8.62 13.75
CA ILE A 99 -18.80 8.31 14.06
C ILE A 99 -18.53 8.30 15.58
N GLY A 100 -19.22 9.15 16.32
CA GLY A 100 -19.03 9.27 17.76
C GLY A 100 -19.50 8.07 18.59
N VAL A 101 -20.32 7.17 18.01
CA VAL A 101 -20.76 5.93 18.67
C VAL A 101 -19.94 4.71 18.27
N ILE A 102 -19.03 4.87 17.31
CA ILE A 102 -18.12 3.82 16.88
C ILE A 102 -16.90 3.84 17.81
N GLU A 103 -16.66 2.70 18.47
CA GLU A 103 -15.51 2.56 19.34
C GLU A 103 -14.22 2.51 18.50
N GLN A 104 -13.34 3.49 18.69
CA GLN A 104 -12.09 3.67 17.96
C GLN A 104 -10.94 3.73 18.97
N LYS A 105 -10.42 2.57 19.44
CA LYS A 105 -9.34 2.49 20.44
C LYS A 105 -7.97 2.77 19.80
N ASN A 106 -7.48 1.81 19.00
CA ASN A 106 -6.15 1.85 18.39
C ASN A 106 -6.24 2.14 16.88
N TRP A 107 -7.31 2.81 16.46
CA TRP A 107 -7.53 3.23 15.10
C TRP A 107 -8.45 4.46 15.06
N ARG A 108 -8.45 5.20 13.94
CA ARG A 108 -9.32 6.37 13.75
C ARG A 108 -9.78 6.48 12.31
N ILE A 109 -10.99 6.99 12.12
CA ILE A 109 -11.43 7.55 10.84
C ILE A 109 -10.88 8.97 10.75
N VAL A 110 -9.97 9.21 9.81
CA VAL A 110 -9.29 10.50 9.66
C VAL A 110 -9.84 11.32 8.49
N ALA A 111 -10.47 10.68 7.51
CA ALA A 111 -11.14 11.35 6.40
C ALA A 111 -12.29 10.48 5.87
N ILE A 112 -13.22 11.11 5.17
CA ILE A 112 -14.30 10.45 4.45
C ILE A 112 -14.35 11.05 3.05
N TYR A 113 -14.37 10.21 2.03
CA TYR A 113 -14.69 10.66 0.68
C TYR A 113 -16.12 10.25 0.35
N ARG A 114 -16.97 11.23 0.09
CA ARG A 114 -18.36 11.06 -0.32
C ARG A 114 -18.58 11.73 -1.65
N ASN A 115 -19.00 10.99 -2.67
CA ASN A 115 -19.16 11.50 -4.03
C ASN A 115 -17.88 12.22 -4.52
N ARG A 116 -16.70 11.63 -4.27
CA ARG A 116 -15.37 12.18 -4.60
C ARG A 116 -15.01 13.49 -3.89
N LYS A 117 -15.78 13.91 -2.90
CA LYS A 117 -15.49 15.10 -2.10
C LYS A 117 -15.00 14.71 -0.72
N LEU A 118 -13.95 15.38 -0.26
CA LEU A 118 -13.44 15.20 1.11
C LEU A 118 -14.47 15.76 2.11
N VAL A 119 -14.83 14.94 3.07
CA VAL A 119 -15.71 15.28 4.19
C VAL A 119 -14.94 15.01 5.48
N MET A 120 -14.75 16.01 6.30
CA MET A 120 -14.06 15.85 7.58
C MET A 120 -14.93 15.07 8.56
N PRO A 121 -14.35 14.06 9.24
CA PRO A 121 -15.07 13.29 10.24
C PRO A 121 -15.36 14.16 11.47
N SER A 122 -16.54 14.00 12.03
CA SER A 122 -16.92 14.58 13.31
C SER A 122 -17.79 13.59 14.08
N ARG A 123 -17.89 13.73 15.41
CA ARG A 123 -18.69 12.81 16.25
C ARG A 123 -20.14 12.68 15.79
N ARG A 124 -20.71 13.77 15.26
CA ARG A 124 -22.10 13.81 14.76
C ARG A 124 -22.22 13.41 13.28
N ARG A 125 -21.11 13.16 12.60
CA ARG A 125 -21.13 12.74 11.19
C ARG A 125 -21.64 11.32 11.09
N MET A 126 -22.64 11.13 10.23
CA MET A 126 -23.21 9.82 9.93
C MET A 126 -22.49 9.23 8.72
N ILE A 127 -22.11 7.97 8.81
CA ILE A 127 -21.55 7.19 7.69
C ILE A 127 -22.68 6.83 6.74
N GLN A 128 -22.44 6.98 5.44
CA GLN A 128 -23.39 6.63 4.38
C GLN A 128 -22.86 5.47 3.52
N PRO A 129 -23.76 4.76 2.82
CA PRO A 129 -23.35 3.79 1.82
C PRO A 129 -22.43 4.44 0.77
N ASN A 130 -21.45 3.70 0.28
CA ASN A 130 -20.45 4.14 -0.69
C ASN A 130 -19.52 5.26 -0.20
N ASP A 131 -19.56 5.63 1.09
CA ASP A 131 -18.48 6.43 1.66
C ASP A 131 -17.17 5.65 1.58
N VAL A 132 -16.09 6.31 1.19
CA VAL A 132 -14.73 5.78 1.35
C VAL A 132 -14.14 6.36 2.62
N LEU A 133 -13.92 5.51 3.61
CA LEU A 133 -13.33 5.88 4.88
C LEU A 133 -11.82 5.76 4.79
N VAL A 134 -11.09 6.79 5.20
CA VAL A 134 -9.65 6.73 5.42
C VAL A 134 -9.41 6.46 6.89
N LEU A 135 -8.78 5.34 7.16
CA LEU A 135 -8.50 4.83 8.49
C LEU A 135 -7.00 4.94 8.78
N VAL A 136 -6.64 5.24 10.01
CA VAL A 136 -5.25 5.16 10.49
C VAL A 136 -5.23 4.32 11.75
N GLY A 137 -4.22 3.48 11.91
CA GLY A 137 -4.07 2.64 13.10
C GLY A 137 -3.04 1.53 12.94
N GLU A 138 -3.04 0.61 13.90
CA GLU A 138 -2.19 -0.57 13.86
C GLU A 138 -2.64 -1.53 12.76
N PRO A 139 -1.70 -2.15 12.00
CA PRO A 139 -2.01 -3.02 10.86
C PRO A 139 -3.00 -4.14 11.18
N ALA A 140 -2.78 -4.84 12.29
CA ALA A 140 -3.64 -5.95 12.71
C ALA A 140 -5.07 -5.48 13.06
N VAL A 141 -5.18 -4.31 13.70
CA VAL A 141 -6.46 -3.69 14.06
C VAL A 141 -7.20 -3.24 12.81
N LEU A 142 -6.52 -2.58 11.88
CA LEU A 142 -7.13 -2.11 10.63
C LEU A 142 -7.68 -3.24 9.78
N ARG A 143 -6.98 -4.39 9.71
CA ARG A 143 -7.50 -5.59 9.02
C ARG A 143 -8.80 -6.11 9.64
N SER A 144 -8.91 -6.08 10.97
CA SER A 144 -10.14 -6.47 11.67
C SER A 144 -11.28 -5.48 11.41
N VAL A 145 -10.97 -4.19 11.45
CA VAL A 145 -11.94 -3.10 11.17
C VAL A 145 -12.40 -3.18 9.71
N TYR A 146 -11.49 -3.41 8.77
CA TYR A 146 -11.82 -3.61 7.36
C TYR A 146 -12.86 -4.73 7.17
N ARG A 147 -12.59 -5.91 7.78
CA ARG A 147 -13.55 -7.04 7.73
C ARG A 147 -14.89 -6.68 8.33
N ALA A 148 -14.91 -5.92 9.43
CA ALA A 148 -16.15 -5.48 10.08
C ALA A 148 -16.94 -4.50 9.19
N ILE A 149 -16.27 -3.56 8.52
CA ILE A 149 -16.91 -2.61 7.60
C ILE A 149 -17.45 -3.34 6.37
N LYS A 150 -16.68 -4.29 5.80
CA LYS A 150 -17.06 -5.04 4.60
C LYS A 150 -18.09 -6.13 4.87
N ARG A 151 -18.30 -6.53 6.14
CA ARG A 151 -19.29 -7.53 6.49
C ARG A 151 -20.70 -6.97 6.24
N GLU A 152 -21.33 -7.48 5.22
CA GLU A 152 -22.70 -7.17 4.88
C GLU A 152 -23.66 -7.95 5.79
N LEU A 153 -24.66 -7.24 6.28
CA LEU A 153 -25.79 -7.82 7.00
C LEU A 153 -26.89 -8.16 5.98
N GLY A 154 -26.69 -9.23 5.22
CA GLY A 154 -27.63 -9.69 4.20
C GLY A 154 -26.92 -10.28 2.98
N GLN A 155 -27.64 -11.07 2.20
CA GLN A 155 -27.16 -11.60 0.92
C GLN A 155 -27.39 -10.54 -0.18
N PHE A 156 -26.47 -9.57 -0.32
CA PHE A 156 -26.41 -8.77 -1.53
C PHE A 156 -25.44 -9.46 -2.52
N PRO A 157 -25.80 -9.59 -3.80
CA PRO A 157 -24.84 -10.08 -4.79
C PRO A 157 -23.62 -9.15 -4.82
N GLU A 158 -22.44 -9.73 -4.84
CA GLU A 158 -21.20 -8.97 -4.99
C GLU A 158 -21.26 -8.20 -6.30
N PRO A 159 -21.11 -6.86 -6.32
CA PRO A 159 -21.34 -6.03 -7.50
C PRO A 159 -20.37 -6.30 -8.64
N PHE A 160 -19.30 -7.06 -8.38
CA PHE A 160 -18.24 -7.33 -9.37
C PHE A 160 -18.03 -8.83 -9.64
N GLY A 161 -18.83 -9.71 -9.04
CA GLY A 161 -18.64 -11.15 -9.11
C GLY A 161 -17.44 -11.65 -8.30
N SER A 162 -17.21 -12.95 -8.34
CA SER A 162 -16.16 -13.65 -7.58
C SER A 162 -14.94 -14.03 -8.43
N ASN A 163 -14.94 -13.71 -9.73
CA ASN A 163 -13.89 -14.13 -10.65
C ASN A 163 -13.05 -12.94 -11.11
N LEU A 164 -11.73 -13.12 -11.09
CA LEU A 164 -10.76 -12.21 -11.68
C LEU A 164 -10.18 -12.85 -12.94
N TYR A 165 -10.21 -12.14 -14.05
CA TYR A 165 -9.54 -12.55 -15.28
C TYR A 165 -8.22 -11.79 -15.40
N LEU A 166 -7.12 -12.51 -15.38
CA LEU A 166 -5.77 -11.95 -15.48
C LEU A 166 -5.16 -12.33 -16.84
N TYR A 167 -4.87 -11.33 -17.68
CA TYR A 167 -4.17 -11.53 -18.93
C TYR A 167 -2.69 -11.16 -18.73
N ILE A 168 -1.82 -12.14 -18.88
CA ILE A 168 -0.37 -11.96 -18.65
C ILE A 168 0.37 -12.38 -19.92
N ASP A 169 1.27 -11.52 -20.39
CA ASP A 169 2.28 -11.90 -21.36
C ASP A 169 3.47 -12.55 -20.65
N MET A 170 3.57 -13.85 -20.72
CA MET A 170 4.59 -14.66 -20.05
C MET A 170 6.03 -14.32 -20.51
N ASN A 171 6.19 -13.60 -21.61
CA ASN A 171 7.50 -13.14 -22.05
C ASN A 171 8.00 -11.90 -21.29
N LEU A 172 7.08 -11.20 -20.60
CA LEU A 172 7.37 -9.97 -19.87
C LEU A 172 7.43 -10.13 -18.34
N VAL A 173 7.03 -11.30 -17.83
CA VAL A 173 6.86 -11.52 -16.39
C VAL A 173 7.87 -12.54 -15.88
N ASN A 174 8.61 -12.20 -14.83
CA ASN A 174 9.37 -13.19 -14.06
C ASN A 174 8.40 -14.08 -13.28
N HIS A 175 8.68 -15.39 -13.25
CA HIS A 175 7.83 -16.40 -12.59
C HIS A 175 7.46 -16.06 -11.14
N HIS A 176 8.33 -15.39 -10.39
CA HIS A 176 8.07 -14.96 -9.01
C HIS A 176 6.90 -13.99 -8.84
N THR A 177 6.54 -13.23 -9.87
CA THR A 177 5.43 -12.26 -9.80
C THR A 177 4.05 -12.93 -9.78
N ILE A 178 3.97 -14.20 -10.19
CA ILE A 178 2.70 -14.95 -10.31
C ILE A 178 2.40 -15.75 -9.03
N GLU A 179 3.44 -16.14 -8.28
CA GLU A 179 3.29 -16.97 -7.07
C GLU A 179 2.83 -16.15 -5.84
N GLU A 180 2.89 -14.83 -5.88
CA GLU A 180 2.43 -13.95 -4.78
C GLU A 180 0.92 -13.61 -4.85
N TYR A 181 0.19 -14.12 -5.82
CA TYR A 181 -1.25 -13.92 -6.04
C TYR A 181 -1.99 -15.26 -6.17
#